data_95053e9644f387e4f2df72f11115a84f
#
_entry.id   95053e9644f387e4f2df72f11115a84f
#
_cell.length_a   1.000
_cell.length_b   1.000
_cell.length_c   1.000
_cell.angle_alpha   90.00
_cell.angle_beta   90.00
_cell.angle_gamma   90.00
#
_symmetry.space_group_name_H-M   'P 1'
#
loop_
_entity.id
_entity.type
_entity.pdbx_description
1 polymer ?
#
loop_
_entity_poly.entity_id
_entity_poly.type
_entity_poly.pdbx_seq_one_letter_code
_entity_poly.pdbx_strand_id
1 'polypeptide(L)'
;MERIICMEQVNIMGGINMTDNVNKPSHYQGSKGLESIEVIDNFIGDLPGKAAWCWANAIKYLLRFQKKNGLEDLKKARKNLDWLIEELENDQ
;
A
#
# COMPACT_ATOMS: atom_id res chain seq x y z
N MET A 1 -5.44 -6.34 -8.53
CA MET A 1 -5.58 -5.33 -8.94
C MET A 1 -5.36 -5.24 -10.27
N GLU A 2 -6.04 -4.82 -10.90
CA GLU A 2 -5.93 -4.74 -12.15
C GLU A 2 -5.56 -3.54 -12.67
N ARG A 3 -4.93 -3.39 -13.39
CA ARG A 3 -4.58 -2.33 -13.90
C ARG A 3 -5.15 -2.25 -15.12
N ILE A 4 -6.00 -2.13 -15.31
CA ILE A 4 -6.67 -2.12 -16.40
C ILE A 4 -6.69 -1.06 -17.16
N ILE A 5 -6.90 -0.76 -17.67
CA ILE A 5 -7.13 0.18 -18.44
C ILE A 5 -6.71 1.34 -18.54
N CYS A 6 -7.05 1.90 -18.46
CA CYS A 6 -6.81 3.09 -18.52
C CYS A 6 -5.80 3.49 -19.26
N MET A 7 -5.18 3.12 -19.47
CA MET A 7 -4.27 3.45 -20.06
C MET A 7 -4.40 4.18 -21.13
N GLU A 8 -5.17 4.00 -21.62
CA GLU A 8 -5.29 4.56 -22.73
C GLU A 8 -5.34 5.94 -22.56
N GLN A 9 -5.90 6.27 -21.79
CA GLN A 9 -6.10 7.51 -21.65
C GLN A 9 -4.92 8.18 -21.41
N VAL A 10 -4.16 7.68 -21.09
CA VAL A 10 -3.13 8.27 -20.76
C VAL A 10 -2.41 8.81 -21.74
N ASN A 11 -2.26 8.40 -22.39
CA ASN A 11 -1.50 8.82 -23.24
C ASN A 11 -1.79 9.80 -23.99
N ILE A 12 -2.43 9.93 -24.02
CA ILE A 12 -2.79 10.82 -24.72
C ILE A 12 -2.03 11.95 -24.63
N MET A 13 -1.90 12.42 -24.37
CA MET A 13 -1.43 13.54 -24.34
C MET A 13 -0.26 13.61 -23.95
N GLY A 14 0.11 13.32 -24.27
CA GLY A 14 1.27 13.47 -24.06
C GLY A 14 1.51 13.54 -22.87
N GLY A 15 1.02 13.34 -22.54
CA GLY A 15 1.13 13.49 -21.51
C GLY A 15 1.81 12.80 -20.74
N ILE A 16 2.12 12.43 -20.71
CA ILE A 16 2.83 11.83 -20.03
C ILE A 16 2.68 11.91 -18.73
N ASN A 17 1.85 11.70 -18.26
CA ASN A 17 1.61 11.68 -17.08
C ASN A 17 2.21 10.59 -16.51
N MET A 18 3.15 10.71 -15.84
CA MET A 18 3.73 9.67 -15.27
C MET A 18 2.97 9.06 -14.25
N THR A 19 2.10 9.67 -13.59
CA THR A 19 1.39 9.01 -12.52
C THR A 19 0.02 8.74 -12.99
N ASP A 20 -0.44 7.58 -12.75
CA ASP A 20 -1.79 7.19 -13.02
C ASP A 20 -2.40 6.99 -11.65
N ASN A 21 -3.27 7.84 -11.22
CA ASN A 21 -3.81 7.82 -9.88
C ASN A 21 -4.61 6.55 -9.54
N VAL A 22 -5.02 5.83 -10.54
CA VAL A 22 -5.75 4.60 -10.30
C VAL A 22 -4.84 3.40 -10.38
N ASN A 23 -4.11 3.26 -11.45
CA ASN A 23 -3.30 2.08 -11.66
C ASN A 23 -1.92 2.14 -11.02
N LYS A 24 -1.34 3.31 -10.97
CA LYS A 24 -0.02 3.45 -10.39
C LYS A 24 0.07 4.75 -9.62
N PRO A 25 -0.68 4.84 -8.51
CA PRO A 25 -0.64 6.06 -7.71
C PRO A 25 0.78 6.31 -7.21
N SER A 26 1.23 7.52 -7.31
CA SER A 26 2.62 7.85 -7.00
C SER A 26 3.00 7.50 -5.56
N HIS A 27 2.06 7.60 -4.63
CA HIS A 27 2.38 7.35 -3.23
C HIS A 27 2.61 5.86 -2.94
N TYR A 28 2.36 4.98 -3.91
CA TYR A 28 2.64 3.57 -3.74
C TYR A 28 3.84 3.13 -4.59
N GLN A 29 4.56 4.07 -5.22
CA GLN A 29 5.69 3.72 -6.05
C GLN A 29 7.00 4.03 -5.35
N GLY A 30 7.86 3.07 -5.24
CA GLY A 30 9.18 3.29 -4.68
C GLY A 30 10.08 3.98 -5.68
N SER A 31 11.09 4.65 -5.22
CA SER A 31 11.99 5.41 -6.09
C SER A 31 12.79 4.53 -7.04
N LYS A 32 12.88 3.26 -6.76
CA LYS A 32 13.63 2.36 -7.61
C LYS A 32 12.75 1.32 -8.29
N GLY A 33 11.49 1.67 -8.48
CA GLY A 33 10.62 0.84 -9.30
C GLY A 33 9.85 -0.25 -8.58
N LEU A 34 9.80 -0.21 -7.25
CA LEU A 34 9.08 -1.24 -6.52
C LEU A 34 7.76 -0.69 -6.03
N GLU A 35 6.69 -1.41 -6.23
CA GLU A 35 5.38 -0.97 -5.76
C GLU A 35 5.06 -1.54 -4.39
N SER A 36 4.26 -0.81 -3.63
CA SER A 36 3.87 -1.25 -2.30
C SER A 36 3.23 -2.62 -2.30
N ILE A 37 2.38 -2.88 -3.29
CA ILE A 37 1.69 -4.17 -3.34
C ILE A 37 2.67 -5.32 -3.53
N GLU A 38 3.77 -5.08 -4.22
CA GLU A 38 4.79 -6.10 -4.41
C GLU A 38 5.49 -6.42 -3.09
N VAL A 39 5.75 -5.39 -2.29
CA VAL A 39 6.38 -5.58 -1.00
C VAL A 39 5.44 -6.38 -0.10
N ILE A 40 4.17 -5.99 -0.06
CA ILE A 40 3.19 -6.65 0.78
C ILE A 40 3.07 -8.13 0.38
N ASP A 41 2.94 -8.39 -0.90
CA ASP A 41 2.79 -9.76 -1.38
C ASP A 41 4.00 -10.62 -1.02
N ASN A 42 5.18 -10.02 -1.11
CA ASN A 42 6.40 -10.75 -0.86
C ASN A 42 6.60 -11.15 0.60
N PHE A 43 6.10 -10.39 1.54
CA PHE A 43 6.37 -10.63 2.95
C PHE A 43 5.16 -11.02 3.78
N ILE A 44 3.96 -11.06 3.20
CA ILE A 44 2.76 -11.31 4.00
C ILE A 44 2.72 -12.70 4.62
N GLY A 45 3.34 -13.65 3.99
CA GLY A 45 3.45 -15.00 4.55
C GLY A 45 2.10 -15.66 4.69
N ASP A 46 1.91 -16.36 5.83
CA ASP A 46 0.71 -17.11 6.06
C ASP A 46 -0.29 -16.42 6.95
N LEU A 47 -0.19 -15.13 7.16
CA LEU A 47 -1.11 -14.46 8.06
C LEU A 47 -2.54 -14.63 7.58
N PRO A 48 -3.45 -15.04 8.46
CA PRO A 48 -4.81 -15.26 8.02
C PRO A 48 -5.68 -14.02 8.17
N GLY A 49 -6.68 -13.94 7.38
CA GLY A 49 -7.79 -13.03 7.54
C GLY A 49 -7.47 -11.64 8.06
N LYS A 50 -7.98 -11.34 9.24
CA LYS A 50 -7.85 -10.01 9.82
C LYS A 50 -6.40 -9.64 10.11
N ALA A 51 -5.59 -10.62 10.53
CA ALA A 51 -4.18 -10.36 10.80
C ALA A 51 -3.45 -9.90 9.52
N ALA A 52 -3.75 -10.56 8.41
CA ALA A 52 -3.15 -10.20 7.14
C ALA A 52 -3.56 -8.79 6.73
N TRP A 53 -4.83 -8.46 6.94
CA TRP A 53 -5.36 -7.15 6.57
C TRP A 53 -4.67 -6.06 7.40
N CYS A 54 -4.56 -6.25 8.71
CA CYS A 54 -3.92 -5.28 9.57
C CYS A 54 -2.45 -5.10 9.22
N TRP A 55 -1.77 -6.22 8.98
CA TRP A 55 -0.35 -6.15 8.63
C TRP A 55 -0.16 -5.41 7.32
N ALA A 56 -0.95 -5.74 6.31
CA ALA A 56 -0.82 -5.11 5.01
C ALA A 56 -1.10 -3.61 5.08
N ASN A 57 -2.11 -3.22 5.87
CA ASN A 57 -2.41 -1.81 6.05
C ASN A 57 -1.28 -1.08 6.74
N ALA A 58 -0.69 -1.67 7.79
CA ALA A 58 0.42 -1.04 8.49
C ALA A 58 1.59 -0.80 7.53
N ILE A 59 1.92 -1.80 6.73
CA ILE A 59 3.02 -1.67 5.78
C ILE A 59 2.70 -0.60 4.74
N LYS A 60 1.47 -0.62 4.22
CA LYS A 60 1.06 0.34 3.22
C LYS A 60 1.24 1.77 3.73
N TYR A 61 0.78 2.06 4.94
CA TYR A 61 0.89 3.40 5.48
C TYR A 61 2.34 3.80 5.74
N LEU A 62 3.15 2.86 6.22
CA LEU A 62 4.56 3.15 6.46
C LEU A 62 5.30 3.43 5.16
N LEU A 63 4.97 2.73 4.10
CA LEU A 63 5.65 2.93 2.84
C LEU A 63 5.26 4.25 2.16
N ARG A 64 4.04 4.73 2.41
CA ARG A 64 3.57 5.88 1.65
C ARG A 64 3.55 7.20 2.40
N PHE A 65 3.83 7.19 3.69
CA PHE A 65 3.54 8.37 4.52
C PHE A 65 4.21 9.65 4.00
N GLN A 66 5.41 9.55 3.44
CA GLN A 66 6.10 10.74 2.98
C GLN A 66 5.43 11.37 1.76
N LYS A 67 4.75 10.57 0.97
CA LYS A 67 4.12 11.05 -0.25
C LYS A 67 2.63 11.26 -0.12
N LYS A 68 2.08 11.00 1.03
CA LYS A 68 0.63 11.10 1.16
C LYS A 68 0.23 11.94 2.36
N ASN A 69 -0.07 11.35 3.48
CA ASN A 69 -0.62 12.07 4.61
C ASN A 69 0.34 12.31 5.76
N GLY A 70 1.60 11.96 5.60
CA GLY A 70 2.60 12.25 6.61
C GLY A 70 2.29 11.65 7.97
N LEU A 71 2.27 12.47 9.00
CA LEU A 71 2.06 12.01 10.36
C LEU A 71 0.76 11.22 10.51
N GLU A 72 -0.26 11.61 9.79
CA GLU A 72 -1.54 10.91 9.88
C GLU A 72 -1.37 9.45 9.42
N ASP A 73 -0.61 9.20 8.37
CA ASP A 73 -0.36 7.84 7.91
C ASP A 73 0.42 7.04 8.94
N LEU A 74 1.36 7.68 9.64
CA LEU A 74 2.10 6.98 10.68
C LEU A 74 1.19 6.57 11.82
N LYS A 75 0.22 7.43 12.17
CA LYS A 75 -0.73 7.09 13.21
C LYS A 75 -1.67 5.98 12.76
N LYS A 76 -2.01 5.95 11.48
CA LYS A 76 -2.84 4.87 10.96
C LYS A 76 -2.05 3.56 10.97
N ALA A 77 -0.76 3.61 10.67
CA ALA A 77 0.08 2.42 10.73
C ALA A 77 0.12 1.90 12.16
N ARG A 78 0.27 2.81 13.13
CA ARG A 78 0.32 2.41 14.53
C ARG A 78 -0.98 1.75 14.96
N LYS A 79 -2.11 2.29 14.53
CA LYS A 79 -3.40 1.70 14.90
C LYS A 79 -3.55 0.31 14.32
N ASN A 80 -3.17 0.12 13.08
CA ASN A 80 -3.25 -1.19 12.46
C ASN A 80 -2.29 -2.17 13.13
N LEU A 81 -1.15 -1.69 13.61
CA LEU A 81 -0.21 -2.53 14.30
C LEU A 81 -0.78 -2.95 15.66
N ASP A 82 -1.46 -2.05 16.35
CA ASP A 82 -2.10 -2.39 17.62
C ASP A 82 -3.13 -3.49 17.41
N TRP A 83 -3.95 -3.38 16.37
CA TRP A 83 -4.94 -4.41 16.07
C TRP A 83 -4.27 -5.74 15.72
N LEU A 84 -3.16 -5.68 15.01
CA LEU A 84 -2.44 -6.90 14.65
C LEU A 84 -1.91 -7.59 15.91
N ILE A 85 -1.33 -6.82 16.81
CA ILE A 85 -0.79 -7.36 18.04
C ILE A 85 -1.91 -8.02 18.84
N GLU A 86 -3.06 -7.35 18.95
CA GLU A 86 -4.20 -7.91 19.67
C GLU A 86 -4.66 -9.22 19.04
N GLU A 87 -4.69 -9.26 17.72
CA GLU A 87 -5.16 -10.43 17.01
C GLU A 87 -4.23 -11.62 17.29
N LEU A 88 -2.93 -11.39 17.27
CA LEU A 88 -1.98 -12.46 17.49
C LEU A 88 -1.94 -12.88 18.95
N GLU A 89 -2.17 -11.96 19.86
CA GLU A 89 -2.22 -12.31 21.27
C GLU A 89 -3.45 -13.14 21.59
N ASN A 90 -4.58 -12.82 20.95
CA ASN A 90 -5.79 -13.57 21.20
C ASN A 90 -5.78 -14.94 20.57
N ASP A 91 -4.88 -15.17 19.63
CA ASP A 91 -4.82 -16.42 18.97
C ASP A 91 -4.00 -17.42 19.70
N GLN A 92 -3.45 -17.10 20.82
CA GLN A 92 -2.62 -18.04 21.54
C GLN A 92 -3.41 -18.87 22.49
#